data_e1857d5e537c9acafeebce83bce51fca
#
_entry.id   e1857d5e537c9acafeebce83bce51fca
#
_cell.length_a   1.000
_cell.length_b   1.000
_cell.length_c   1.000
_cell.angle_alpha   90.00
_cell.angle_beta   90.00
_cell.angle_gamma   90.00
#
_symmetry.space_group_name_H-M   'P 1'
#
loop_
_entity.id
_entity.type
_entity.pdbx_description
1 polymer ?
#
loop_
_entity_poly.entity_id
_entity_poly.type
_entity_poly.pdbx_seq_one_letter_code
_entity_poly.pdbx_strand_id
1 'polypeptide(L)'
;MRASRCVIPRCEVCEFAKGHCKPTKGNKQSTNKLTDGAIKGGDLRPGASISVDHFESRVKGRTRQSYGSSSSDQYVGGCIFVDHMSNYIHIEPQLGFSSSETIRAKQNFEKLSLDNGILIDSYLADNGVFKANAFVTHIRDHNQKLRFCGVNAHHQNATAERNIRTISECARSLLLHSSLRWKSGIKSDLWPFAVAYASYLYNHLPNEHGLAPIDLFTGVQSPRHKLKDIHVWGAPVYVLHPTLQQGRKIPRWEPRARRGVFLGFSPDHASDVPLILNLSTGSISPQFHVVFDDEFSTVSSIAPEETPPSFWNEIDLLDHIHRIPLDPDSGVELHNEWLTPAEVEEQSRSQS
;
A
#
# COMPACT_ATOMS: atom_id res chain seq x y z
N MET A 1 4.60 -28.72 5.90
CA MET A 1 5.01 -28.45 7.31
C MET A 1 3.74 -28.31 8.13
N ARG A 2 3.56 -29.08 9.20
CA ARG A 2 2.47 -28.84 10.14
C ARG A 2 2.74 -27.49 10.81
N ALA A 3 1.76 -26.57 10.82
CA ALA A 3 1.84 -25.36 11.61
C ALA A 3 2.23 -25.76 13.04
N SER A 4 3.38 -25.34 13.51
CA SER A 4 3.80 -25.59 14.87
C SER A 4 2.74 -24.96 15.78
N ARG A 5 2.36 -25.62 16.87
CA ARG A 5 1.51 -25.06 17.93
C ARG A 5 2.31 -24.02 18.75
N CYS A 6 2.94 -23.10 18.04
CA CYS A 6 3.67 -22.00 18.66
C CYS A 6 2.62 -20.99 19.15
N VAL A 7 2.60 -20.75 20.44
CA VAL A 7 1.84 -19.63 21.00
C VAL A 7 2.57 -18.37 20.56
N ILE A 8 1.95 -17.64 19.64
CA ILE A 8 2.48 -16.35 19.19
C ILE A 8 2.47 -15.42 20.40
N PRO A 9 3.63 -14.88 20.83
CA PRO A 9 3.66 -13.95 21.95
C PRO A 9 2.83 -12.69 21.62
N ARG A 10 2.20 -12.10 22.63
CA ARG A 10 1.50 -10.82 22.45
C ARG A 10 2.52 -9.77 22.00
N CYS A 11 2.16 -9.06 20.94
CA CYS A 11 2.96 -7.98 20.39
C CYS A 11 2.28 -6.66 20.75
N GLU A 12 2.94 -5.84 21.58
CA GLU A 12 2.46 -4.53 22.00
C GLU A 12 2.09 -3.65 20.80
N VAL A 13 2.92 -3.63 19.76
CA VAL A 13 2.68 -2.89 18.53
C VAL A 13 1.39 -3.34 17.84
N CYS A 14 1.14 -4.66 17.80
CA CYS A 14 -0.08 -5.18 17.20
C CYS A 14 -1.33 -4.79 18.00
N GLU A 15 -1.23 -4.73 19.34
CA GLU A 15 -2.35 -4.28 20.18
C GLU A 15 -2.66 -2.81 19.93
N PHE A 16 -1.66 -1.95 19.76
CA PHE A 16 -1.86 -0.55 19.40
C PHE A 16 -2.36 -0.36 17.97
N ALA A 17 -1.78 -1.07 17.00
CA ALA A 17 -2.06 -0.83 15.57
C ALA A 17 -3.39 -1.43 15.09
N LYS A 18 -3.83 -2.57 15.69
CA LYS A 18 -4.96 -3.37 15.23
C LYS A 18 -6.14 -3.41 16.21
N GLY A 19 -6.20 -2.44 17.12
CA GLY A 19 -7.31 -2.32 18.05
C GLY A 19 -8.62 -2.00 17.32
N HIS A 20 -9.63 -2.86 17.47
CA HIS A 20 -10.97 -2.65 16.91
C HIS A 20 -12.03 -2.63 17.99
N CYS A 21 -13.11 -1.88 17.77
CA CYS A 21 -14.29 -1.96 18.59
C CYS A 21 -14.84 -3.40 18.60
N LYS A 22 -15.12 -3.93 19.78
CA LYS A 22 -15.80 -5.23 19.88
C LYS A 22 -17.17 -5.11 19.20
N PRO A 23 -17.52 -6.04 18.29
CA PRO A 23 -18.83 -6.02 17.69
C PRO A 23 -19.89 -6.16 18.81
N THR A 24 -20.85 -5.25 18.85
CA THR A 24 -22.05 -5.42 19.67
C THR A 24 -22.70 -6.73 19.24
N LYS A 25 -23.03 -7.59 20.22
CA LYS A 25 -23.69 -8.87 19.98
C LYS A 25 -25.09 -8.61 19.39
N GLY A 26 -25.19 -8.37 18.09
CA GLY A 26 -26.40 -8.54 17.33
C GLY A 26 -26.66 -10.03 17.17
N ASN A 27 -27.93 -10.46 17.30
CA ASN A 27 -28.32 -11.84 17.02
C ASN A 27 -27.70 -12.31 15.71
N LYS A 28 -26.69 -13.17 15.80
CA LYS A 28 -26.15 -13.87 14.65
C LYS A 28 -27.21 -14.86 14.16
N GLN A 29 -28.09 -14.44 13.28
CA GLN A 29 -28.64 -15.38 12.33
C GLN A 29 -27.48 -15.73 11.38
N SER A 30 -26.90 -16.89 11.60
CA SER A 30 -26.00 -17.54 10.68
C SER A 30 -26.77 -17.83 9.39
N THR A 31 -26.75 -16.86 8.49
CA THR A 31 -27.11 -17.14 7.10
C THR A 31 -25.87 -17.72 6.42
N ASN A 32 -25.63 -19.02 6.58
CA ASN A 32 -24.90 -19.81 5.62
C ASN A 32 -25.69 -19.85 4.30
N LYS A 33 -25.84 -18.72 3.64
CA LYS A 33 -26.18 -18.71 2.24
C LYS A 33 -24.85 -18.88 1.49
N LEU A 34 -24.54 -20.15 1.22
CA LEU A 34 -23.78 -20.49 0.03
C LEU A 34 -24.53 -19.80 -1.13
N THR A 35 -23.99 -18.71 -1.63
CA THR A 35 -24.47 -18.12 -2.88
C THR A 35 -24.07 -19.08 -3.98
N ASP A 36 -24.99 -19.96 -4.34
CA ASP A 36 -24.95 -20.68 -5.61
C ASP A 36 -24.80 -19.64 -6.71
N GLY A 37 -23.67 -19.66 -7.42
CA GLY A 37 -23.34 -18.72 -8.49
C GLY A 37 -22.17 -17.77 -8.24
N ALA A 38 -21.52 -17.82 -7.09
CA ALA A 38 -20.22 -17.16 -6.92
C ALA A 38 -19.20 -17.85 -7.84
N ILE A 39 -18.68 -17.15 -8.84
CA ILE A 39 -17.56 -17.63 -9.66
C ILE A 39 -16.43 -17.91 -8.69
N LYS A 40 -16.08 -19.20 -8.52
CA LYS A 40 -14.94 -19.58 -7.70
C LYS A 40 -13.69 -19.02 -8.36
N GLY A 41 -12.83 -18.37 -7.59
CA GLY A 41 -11.61 -17.73 -8.10
C GLY A 41 -10.70 -18.66 -8.93
N GLY A 42 -10.86 -19.99 -8.82
CA GLY A 42 -10.17 -20.99 -9.63
C GLY A 42 -10.51 -20.99 -11.12
N ASP A 43 -11.59 -20.32 -11.53
CA ASP A 43 -12.02 -20.25 -12.93
C ASP A 43 -11.51 -18.97 -13.63
N LEU A 44 -10.82 -18.09 -12.92
CA LEU A 44 -10.27 -16.85 -13.42
C LEU A 44 -8.76 -17.00 -13.69
N ARG A 45 -8.27 -16.37 -14.76
CA ARG A 45 -6.83 -16.19 -14.95
C ARG A 45 -6.36 -14.89 -14.26
N PRO A 46 -5.06 -14.76 -13.93
CA PRO A 46 -4.50 -13.49 -13.48
C PRO A 46 -4.81 -12.37 -14.49
N GLY A 47 -5.21 -11.20 -14.01
CA GLY A 47 -5.56 -10.06 -14.83
C GLY A 47 -6.99 -10.07 -15.41
N ALA A 48 -7.76 -11.15 -15.26
CA ALA A 48 -9.13 -11.21 -15.79
C ALA A 48 -10.08 -10.22 -15.13
N SER A 49 -9.92 -9.97 -13.84
CA SER A 49 -10.73 -9.01 -13.07
C SER A 49 -9.92 -8.36 -11.96
N ILE A 50 -9.83 -7.05 -11.97
CA ILE A 50 -9.11 -6.24 -11.00
C ILE A 50 -10.09 -5.35 -10.25
N SER A 51 -10.13 -5.42 -8.93
CA SER A 51 -10.78 -4.39 -8.11
C SER A 51 -9.83 -3.21 -7.96
N VAL A 52 -10.36 -2.01 -8.15
CA VAL A 52 -9.61 -0.76 -8.02
C VAL A 52 -10.34 0.20 -7.10
N ASP A 53 -9.58 0.88 -6.25
CA ASP A 53 -10.10 1.89 -5.34
C ASP A 53 -9.02 2.90 -4.96
N HIS A 54 -9.42 4.04 -4.40
CA HIS A 54 -8.52 5.04 -3.87
C HIS A 54 -8.48 4.99 -2.34
N PHE A 55 -7.36 5.39 -1.78
CA PHE A 55 -7.23 5.69 -0.36
C PHE A 55 -6.53 7.04 -0.18
N GLU A 56 -6.92 7.77 0.85
CA GLU A 56 -6.38 9.07 1.20
C GLU A 56 -5.61 8.98 2.51
N SER A 57 -4.60 9.84 2.68
CA SER A 57 -3.87 10.01 3.94
C SER A 57 -3.97 11.45 4.39
N ARG A 58 -4.30 11.68 5.67
CA ARG A 58 -4.30 13.02 6.27
C ARG A 58 -2.92 13.66 6.32
N VAL A 59 -1.90 12.82 6.45
CA VAL A 59 -0.50 13.26 6.42
C VAL A 59 0.03 13.14 5.02
N LYS A 60 0.58 14.23 4.50
CA LYS A 60 1.23 14.22 3.20
C LYS A 60 2.47 13.34 3.23
N GLY A 61 2.56 12.45 2.24
CA GLY A 61 3.60 11.44 2.13
C GLY A 61 4.78 11.92 1.30
N ARG A 62 5.94 11.47 1.67
CA ARG A 62 7.18 11.80 0.98
C ARG A 62 7.31 11.02 -0.32
N THR A 63 7.73 11.71 -1.41
CA THR A 63 8.00 11.09 -2.70
C THR A 63 9.35 10.37 -2.71
N ARG A 64 9.52 9.36 -3.58
CA ARG A 64 10.77 8.61 -3.74
C ARG A 64 11.92 9.48 -4.23
N GLN A 65 11.61 10.49 -5.07
CA GLN A 65 12.58 11.36 -5.72
C GLN A 65 12.93 12.61 -4.91
N SER A 66 12.41 12.72 -3.67
CA SER A 66 12.69 13.88 -2.86
C SER A 66 14.14 13.92 -2.40
N TYR A 67 14.83 14.99 -2.76
CA TYR A 67 16.14 15.32 -2.25
C TYR A 67 15.98 16.20 -0.99
N GLY A 68 16.67 15.83 0.08
CA GLY A 68 16.58 16.57 1.33
C GLY A 68 15.33 16.24 2.17
N SER A 69 14.98 17.11 3.10
CA SER A 69 13.90 16.91 4.07
C SER A 69 12.52 17.39 3.61
N SER A 70 12.44 18.16 2.54
CA SER A 70 11.19 18.69 2.01
C SER A 70 11.15 18.62 0.49
N SER A 71 10.03 18.18 -0.06
CA SER A 71 9.70 18.23 -1.47
C SER A 71 8.44 19.06 -1.65
N SER A 72 8.34 19.81 -2.76
CA SER A 72 7.09 20.47 -3.16
C SER A 72 6.00 19.46 -3.46
N ASP A 73 6.41 18.33 -4.04
CA ASP A 73 5.51 17.25 -4.42
C ASP A 73 5.42 16.23 -3.30
N GLN A 74 4.20 15.98 -2.84
CA GLN A 74 3.91 15.08 -1.73
C GLN A 74 2.71 14.21 -2.07
N TYR A 75 2.77 12.93 -1.73
CA TYR A 75 1.65 12.03 -1.89
C TYR A 75 0.52 12.38 -0.91
N VAL A 76 -0.70 12.41 -1.44
CA VAL A 76 -1.92 12.63 -0.64
C VAL A 76 -2.66 11.34 -0.34
N GLY A 77 -2.34 10.27 -1.06
CA GLY A 77 -2.95 8.95 -0.96
C GLY A 77 -2.43 8.04 -2.06
N GLY A 78 -3.26 7.15 -2.54
CA GLY A 78 -2.91 6.26 -3.63
C GLY A 78 -4.09 5.50 -4.22
N CYS A 79 -3.81 4.73 -5.25
CA CYS A 79 -4.73 3.82 -5.88
C CYS A 79 -4.29 2.38 -5.60
N ILE A 80 -5.22 1.52 -5.19
CA ILE A 80 -5.00 0.09 -4.99
C ILE A 80 -5.61 -0.69 -6.16
N PHE A 81 -4.88 -1.69 -6.63
CA PHE A 81 -5.31 -2.66 -7.62
C PHE A 81 -5.20 -4.05 -7.01
N VAL A 82 -6.29 -4.81 -7.02
CA VAL A 82 -6.34 -6.16 -6.44
C VAL A 82 -6.82 -7.15 -7.48
N ASP A 83 -5.98 -8.10 -7.82
CA ASP A 83 -6.36 -9.19 -8.74
C ASP A 83 -7.25 -10.22 -8.03
N HIS A 84 -8.41 -10.51 -8.61
CA HIS A 84 -9.39 -11.40 -8.01
C HIS A 84 -8.96 -12.87 -7.95
N MET A 85 -8.08 -13.30 -8.86
CA MET A 85 -7.62 -14.69 -8.91
C MET A 85 -6.52 -14.95 -7.90
N SER A 86 -5.50 -14.11 -7.87
CA SER A 86 -4.29 -14.29 -7.07
C SER A 86 -4.34 -13.59 -5.71
N ASN A 87 -5.25 -12.62 -5.53
CA ASN A 87 -5.22 -11.61 -4.46
C ASN A 87 -3.92 -10.77 -4.46
N TYR A 88 -3.22 -10.71 -5.58
CA TYR A 88 -2.07 -9.82 -5.72
C TYR A 88 -2.50 -8.37 -5.59
N ILE A 89 -1.74 -7.60 -4.83
CA ILE A 89 -2.02 -6.19 -4.54
C ILE A 89 -0.93 -5.33 -5.15
N HIS A 90 -1.32 -4.37 -5.98
CA HIS A 90 -0.45 -3.27 -6.40
C HIS A 90 -0.96 -1.96 -5.83
N ILE A 91 -0.06 -1.14 -5.32
CA ILE A 91 -0.37 0.19 -4.79
C ILE A 91 0.47 1.22 -5.51
N GLU A 92 -0.21 2.20 -6.08
CA GLU A 92 0.41 3.34 -6.73
C GLU A 92 0.14 4.61 -5.93
N PRO A 93 1.14 5.20 -5.27
CA PRO A 93 0.96 6.47 -4.58
C PRO A 93 0.65 7.61 -5.55
N GLN A 94 -0.21 8.56 -5.13
CA GLN A 94 -0.70 9.65 -5.96
C GLN A 94 -0.49 11.01 -5.31
N LEU A 95 -0.18 12.02 -6.15
CA LEU A 95 -0.04 13.42 -5.74
C LEU A 95 -1.40 14.13 -5.64
N GLY A 96 -2.43 13.52 -6.20
CA GLY A 96 -3.82 13.98 -6.21
C GLY A 96 -4.73 12.92 -6.80
N PHE A 97 -6.06 13.17 -6.77
CA PHE A 97 -7.06 12.20 -7.23
C PHE A 97 -7.71 12.63 -8.57
N SER A 98 -6.98 13.35 -9.41
CA SER A 98 -7.45 13.69 -10.74
C SER A 98 -7.53 12.46 -11.65
N SER A 99 -8.34 12.56 -12.70
CA SER A 99 -8.43 11.50 -13.71
C SER A 99 -7.09 11.19 -14.36
N SER A 100 -6.24 12.18 -14.57
CA SER A 100 -4.89 12.01 -15.14
C SER A 100 -3.98 11.21 -14.22
N GLU A 101 -3.99 11.49 -12.91
CA GLU A 101 -3.24 10.73 -11.90
C GLU A 101 -3.76 9.28 -11.79
N THR A 102 -5.07 9.09 -11.87
CA THR A 102 -5.68 7.76 -11.84
C THR A 102 -5.33 6.94 -13.10
N ILE A 103 -5.31 7.57 -14.27
CA ILE A 103 -4.85 6.95 -15.51
C ILE A 103 -3.36 6.60 -15.44
N ARG A 104 -2.53 7.48 -14.88
CA ARG A 104 -1.10 7.22 -14.66
C ARG A 104 -0.90 5.99 -13.77
N ALA A 105 -1.64 5.92 -12.65
CA ALA A 105 -1.58 4.78 -11.73
C ALA A 105 -1.97 3.47 -12.45
N LYS A 106 -3.04 3.49 -13.25
CA LYS A 106 -3.47 2.35 -14.06
C LYS A 106 -2.38 1.93 -15.06
N GLN A 107 -1.78 2.87 -15.78
CA GLN A 107 -0.72 2.59 -16.75
C GLN A 107 0.51 1.96 -16.10
N ASN A 108 0.91 2.42 -14.91
CA ASN A 108 2.03 1.84 -14.17
C ASN A 108 1.73 0.40 -13.75
N PHE A 109 0.51 0.14 -13.26
CA PHE A 109 0.08 -1.22 -12.92
C PHE A 109 0.04 -2.14 -14.14
N GLU A 110 -0.49 -1.66 -15.27
CA GLU A 110 -0.56 -2.46 -16.51
C GLU A 110 0.80 -2.74 -17.11
N LYS A 111 1.70 -1.77 -17.07
CA LYS A 111 3.09 -1.98 -17.47
C LYS A 111 3.75 -3.08 -16.64
N LEU A 112 3.63 -3.00 -15.32
CA LEU A 112 4.13 -4.04 -14.41
C LEU A 112 3.52 -5.41 -14.73
N SER A 113 2.22 -5.46 -14.99
CA SER A 113 1.51 -6.69 -15.34
C SER A 113 2.00 -7.26 -16.67
N LEU A 114 2.16 -6.41 -17.68
CA LEU A 114 2.64 -6.80 -19.00
C LEU A 114 4.09 -7.31 -18.97
N ASP A 115 4.95 -6.70 -18.16
CA ASP A 115 6.34 -7.14 -17.95
C ASP A 115 6.39 -8.57 -17.37
N ASN A 116 5.31 -9.03 -16.71
CA ASN A 116 5.10 -10.40 -16.23
C ASN A 116 4.24 -11.25 -17.18
N GLY A 117 3.94 -10.78 -18.38
CA GLY A 117 3.14 -11.49 -19.38
C GLY A 117 1.63 -11.53 -19.09
N ILE A 118 1.14 -10.64 -18.23
CA ILE A 118 -0.27 -10.61 -17.79
C ILE A 118 -1.00 -9.46 -18.47
N LEU A 119 -2.09 -9.79 -19.15
CA LEU A 119 -2.99 -8.81 -19.76
C LEU A 119 -4.19 -8.58 -18.84
N ILE A 120 -4.54 -7.32 -18.63
CA ILE A 120 -5.68 -6.91 -17.81
C ILE A 120 -6.92 -6.77 -18.68
N ASP A 121 -7.98 -7.54 -18.38
CA ASP A 121 -9.22 -7.54 -19.15
C ASP A 121 -10.29 -6.59 -18.62
N SER A 122 -10.42 -6.52 -17.29
CA SER A 122 -11.53 -5.77 -16.69
C SER A 122 -11.19 -5.18 -15.33
N TYR A 123 -11.83 -4.05 -15.05
CA TYR A 123 -11.79 -3.36 -13.77
C TYR A 123 -13.17 -3.34 -13.11
N LEU A 124 -13.18 -3.49 -11.79
CA LEU A 124 -14.32 -3.23 -10.92
C LEU A 124 -13.95 -2.03 -10.03
N ALA A 125 -14.71 -0.96 -10.14
CA ALA A 125 -14.43 0.30 -9.45
C ALA A 125 -15.67 0.84 -8.74
N ASP A 126 -15.47 1.71 -7.77
CA ASP A 126 -16.56 2.51 -7.21
C ASP A 126 -16.90 3.69 -8.16
N ASN A 127 -18.02 4.35 -7.86
CA ASN A 127 -18.64 5.36 -8.70
C ASN A 127 -17.93 6.73 -8.73
N GLY A 128 -16.81 6.91 -8.04
CA GLY A 128 -16.08 8.19 -7.91
C GLY A 128 -15.34 8.65 -9.18
N VAL A 129 -14.08 8.98 -9.04
CA VAL A 129 -13.17 9.45 -10.12
C VAL A 129 -13.11 8.48 -11.31
N PHE A 130 -13.35 7.19 -11.07
CA PHE A 130 -13.36 6.17 -12.12
C PHE A 130 -14.49 6.33 -13.14
N LYS A 131 -15.53 7.13 -12.86
CA LYS A 131 -16.58 7.51 -13.82
C LYS A 131 -16.20 8.68 -14.74
N ALA A 132 -15.11 9.37 -14.47
CA ALA A 132 -14.67 10.48 -15.30
C ALA A 132 -14.53 10.04 -16.75
N ASN A 133 -15.02 10.87 -17.68
CA ASN A 133 -15.00 10.55 -19.11
C ASN A 133 -13.61 10.18 -19.62
N ALA A 134 -12.56 10.86 -19.15
CA ALA A 134 -11.18 10.56 -19.51
C ALA A 134 -10.79 9.14 -19.15
N PHE A 135 -11.13 8.68 -17.93
CA PHE A 135 -10.82 7.32 -17.48
C PHE A 135 -11.63 6.27 -18.26
N VAL A 136 -12.92 6.49 -18.44
CA VAL A 136 -13.81 5.59 -19.21
C VAL A 136 -13.36 5.48 -20.67
N THR A 137 -12.97 6.58 -21.29
CA THR A 137 -12.43 6.59 -22.65
C THR A 137 -11.13 5.82 -22.72
N HIS A 138 -10.20 6.05 -21.76
CA HIS A 138 -8.94 5.34 -21.70
C HIS A 138 -9.13 3.80 -21.56
N ILE A 139 -10.10 3.36 -20.76
CA ILE A 139 -10.46 1.92 -20.64
C ILE A 139 -10.95 1.37 -21.97
N ARG A 140 -11.83 2.12 -22.68
CA ARG A 140 -12.39 1.72 -23.96
C ARG A 140 -11.31 1.62 -25.05
N ASP A 141 -10.41 2.58 -25.12
CA ASP A 141 -9.33 2.63 -26.10
C ASP A 141 -8.35 1.45 -25.96
N HIS A 142 -8.28 0.87 -24.76
CA HIS A 142 -7.49 -0.33 -24.49
C HIS A 142 -8.30 -1.63 -24.58
N ASN A 143 -9.53 -1.60 -25.11
CA ASN A 143 -10.44 -2.75 -25.24
C ASN A 143 -10.70 -3.49 -23.91
N GLN A 144 -10.70 -2.77 -22.80
CA GLN A 144 -10.95 -3.29 -21.47
C GLN A 144 -12.40 -3.06 -21.06
N LYS A 145 -12.85 -3.83 -20.05
CA LYS A 145 -14.20 -3.68 -19.48
C LYS A 145 -14.11 -2.93 -18.16
N LEU A 146 -14.98 -1.97 -17.96
CA LEU A 146 -15.18 -1.28 -16.68
C LEU A 146 -16.56 -1.62 -16.14
N ARG A 147 -16.58 -2.07 -14.90
CA ARG A 147 -17.81 -2.35 -14.14
C ARG A 147 -17.83 -1.45 -12.93
N PHE A 148 -18.99 -0.89 -12.63
CA PHE A 148 -19.19 -0.10 -11.43
C PHE A 148 -20.00 -0.86 -10.40
N CYS A 149 -19.75 -0.58 -9.15
CA CYS A 149 -20.62 -1.00 -8.06
C CYS A 149 -21.99 -0.32 -8.22
N GLY A 150 -23.05 -1.00 -7.81
CA GLY A 150 -24.38 -0.40 -7.76
C GLY A 150 -24.42 0.82 -6.84
N VAL A 151 -25.32 1.74 -7.10
CA VAL A 151 -25.53 2.91 -6.23
C VAL A 151 -25.86 2.42 -4.80
N ASN A 152 -25.16 2.95 -3.81
CA ASN A 152 -25.23 2.53 -2.40
C ASN A 152 -24.85 1.07 -2.13
N ALA A 153 -24.21 0.39 -3.06
CA ALA A 153 -23.77 -1.00 -2.93
C ALA A 153 -22.24 -1.11 -2.79
N HIS A 154 -21.63 -0.26 -1.94
CA HIS A 154 -20.18 -0.24 -1.69
C HIS A 154 -19.60 -1.62 -1.36
N HIS A 155 -20.41 -2.51 -0.72
CA HIS A 155 -20.01 -3.88 -0.45
C HIS A 155 -19.61 -4.70 -1.70
N GLN A 156 -19.97 -4.25 -2.90
CA GLN A 156 -19.55 -4.89 -4.15
C GLN A 156 -18.07 -4.68 -4.45
N ASN A 157 -17.43 -3.62 -3.92
CA ASN A 157 -15.99 -3.41 -3.98
C ASN A 157 -15.26 -3.88 -2.70
N ALA A 158 -15.90 -4.71 -1.90
CA ALA A 158 -15.39 -5.19 -0.60
C ALA A 158 -13.99 -5.83 -0.70
N THR A 159 -13.58 -6.27 -1.88
CA THR A 159 -12.22 -6.82 -2.11
C THR A 159 -11.18 -5.72 -2.00
N ALA A 160 -11.35 -4.59 -2.69
CA ALA A 160 -10.43 -3.47 -2.60
C ALA A 160 -10.44 -2.85 -1.19
N GLU A 161 -11.64 -2.56 -0.64
CA GLU A 161 -11.80 -2.00 0.71
C GLU A 161 -11.12 -2.84 1.80
N ARG A 162 -11.33 -4.17 1.77
CA ARG A 162 -10.69 -5.08 2.73
C ARG A 162 -9.17 -5.06 2.61
N ASN A 163 -8.65 -5.02 1.39
CA ASN A 163 -7.22 -5.00 1.16
C ASN A 163 -6.59 -3.65 1.52
N ILE A 164 -7.28 -2.52 1.28
CA ILE A 164 -6.87 -1.20 1.81
C ILE A 164 -6.70 -1.31 3.33
N ARG A 165 -7.72 -1.82 4.04
CA ARG A 165 -7.64 -1.99 5.50
C ARG A 165 -6.47 -2.88 5.91
N THR A 166 -6.31 -4.04 5.29
CA THR A 166 -5.23 -4.99 5.61
C THR A 166 -3.86 -4.36 5.44
N ILE A 167 -3.63 -3.66 4.33
CA ILE A 167 -2.34 -3.01 4.07
C ILE A 167 -2.13 -1.80 4.99
N SER A 168 -3.18 -1.02 5.25
CA SER A 168 -3.12 0.12 6.17
C SER A 168 -2.77 -0.31 7.60
N GLU A 169 -3.39 -1.37 8.10
CA GLU A 169 -3.08 -1.94 9.42
C GLU A 169 -1.64 -2.48 9.48
N CYS A 170 -1.18 -3.13 8.43
CA CYS A 170 0.19 -3.60 8.34
C CYS A 170 1.17 -2.42 8.32
N ALA A 171 0.97 -1.43 7.46
CA ALA A 171 1.81 -0.24 7.35
C ALA A 171 1.85 0.56 8.67
N ARG A 172 0.71 0.71 9.33
CA ARG A 172 0.60 1.31 10.66
C ARG A 172 1.45 0.53 11.69
N SER A 173 1.36 -0.81 11.67
CA SER A 173 2.18 -1.65 12.56
C SER A 173 3.68 -1.47 12.32
N LEU A 174 4.12 -1.37 11.05
CA LEU A 174 5.52 -1.13 10.69
C LEU A 174 6.01 0.22 11.22
N LEU A 175 5.25 1.27 10.96
CA LEU A 175 5.57 2.63 11.44
C LEU A 175 5.63 2.68 12.98
N LEU A 176 4.64 2.09 13.68
CA LEU A 176 4.57 2.02 15.14
C LEU A 176 5.77 1.27 15.72
N HIS A 177 6.04 0.10 15.20
CA HIS A 177 7.17 -0.70 15.66
C HIS A 177 8.47 0.09 15.59
N SER A 178 8.71 0.70 14.43
CA SER A 178 9.96 1.41 14.20
C SER A 178 10.09 2.66 15.05
N SER A 179 9.02 3.43 15.27
CA SER A 179 9.10 4.63 16.09
C SER A 179 9.17 4.35 17.58
N LEU A 180 8.59 3.26 18.08
CA LEU A 180 8.79 2.81 19.47
C LEU A 180 10.21 2.32 19.70
N ARG A 181 10.83 1.71 18.71
CA ARG A 181 12.21 1.23 18.79
C ARG A 181 13.24 2.30 18.50
N TRP A 182 12.91 3.28 17.67
CA TRP A 182 13.84 4.33 17.26
C TRP A 182 13.14 5.67 17.01
N LYS A 183 12.90 6.43 18.08
CA LYS A 183 12.14 7.70 18.09
C LYS A 183 12.63 8.73 17.07
N SER A 184 13.95 8.88 16.89
CA SER A 184 14.53 9.88 16.00
C SER A 184 14.68 9.46 14.54
N GLY A 185 14.43 8.19 14.22
CA GLY A 185 14.64 7.63 12.90
C GLY A 185 13.43 7.74 11.97
N ILE A 186 12.22 7.80 12.54
CA ILE A 186 10.97 7.66 11.79
C ILE A 186 10.13 8.93 11.90
N LYS A 187 9.56 9.33 10.75
CA LYS A 187 8.59 10.42 10.63
C LYS A 187 7.33 9.90 9.95
N SER A 188 6.21 10.57 10.22
CA SER A 188 4.90 10.21 9.66
C SER A 188 4.85 10.32 8.12
N ASP A 189 5.61 11.24 7.53
CA ASP A 189 5.70 11.45 6.08
C ASP A 189 6.31 10.25 5.31
N LEU A 190 6.87 9.26 6.01
CA LEU A 190 7.40 8.03 5.44
C LEU A 190 6.33 6.95 5.18
N TRP A 191 5.05 7.25 5.45
CA TRP A 191 3.96 6.29 5.25
C TRP A 191 3.91 5.65 3.84
N PRO A 192 4.25 6.33 2.73
CA PRO A 192 4.19 5.70 1.41
C PRO A 192 5.15 4.50 1.28
N PHE A 193 6.31 4.60 1.93
CA PHE A 193 7.29 3.50 1.96
C PHE A 193 6.81 2.34 2.85
N ALA A 194 6.16 2.65 3.98
CA ALA A 194 5.57 1.62 4.83
C ALA A 194 4.43 0.87 4.12
N VAL A 195 3.57 1.58 3.40
CA VAL A 195 2.49 1.00 2.58
C VAL A 195 3.05 0.13 1.45
N ALA A 196 4.08 0.62 0.74
CA ALA A 196 4.75 -0.15 -0.31
C ALA A 196 5.39 -1.44 0.24
N TYR A 197 6.03 -1.35 1.40
CA TYR A 197 6.64 -2.52 2.04
C TYR A 197 5.60 -3.50 2.60
N ALA A 198 4.49 -2.99 3.17
CA ALA A 198 3.36 -3.82 3.60
C ALA A 198 2.76 -4.61 2.43
N SER A 199 2.58 -3.96 1.28
CA SER A 199 2.15 -4.61 0.04
C SER A 199 3.16 -5.66 -0.44
N TYR A 200 4.45 -5.34 -0.39
CA TYR A 200 5.52 -6.29 -0.70
C TYR A 200 5.45 -7.53 0.19
N LEU A 201 5.36 -7.34 1.51
CA LEU A 201 5.25 -8.46 2.46
C LEU A 201 4.00 -9.30 2.18
N TYR A 202 2.84 -8.66 2.00
CA TYR A 202 1.59 -9.36 1.70
C TYR A 202 1.71 -10.24 0.46
N ASN A 203 2.28 -9.70 -0.61
CA ASN A 203 2.41 -10.40 -1.89
C ASN A 203 3.40 -11.57 -1.86
N HIS A 204 4.38 -11.56 -0.95
CA HIS A 204 5.41 -12.60 -0.85
C HIS A 204 5.16 -13.61 0.27
N LEU A 205 4.18 -13.35 1.16
CA LEU A 205 3.85 -14.30 2.24
C LEU A 205 2.99 -15.45 1.69
N PRO A 206 3.46 -16.71 1.81
CA PRO A 206 2.71 -17.85 1.34
C PRO A 206 1.43 -18.09 2.17
N ASN A 207 0.36 -18.45 1.49
CA ASN A 207 -0.87 -18.91 2.11
C ASN A 207 -0.73 -20.33 2.73
N GLU A 208 -1.82 -20.90 3.23
CA GLU A 208 -1.85 -22.26 3.81
C GLU A 208 -1.42 -23.37 2.84
N HIS A 209 -1.53 -23.13 1.52
CA HIS A 209 -1.11 -24.04 0.46
C HIS A 209 0.36 -23.83 0.04
N GLY A 210 1.06 -22.88 0.66
CA GLY A 210 2.46 -22.59 0.38
C GLY A 210 2.68 -21.73 -0.88
N LEU A 211 1.63 -21.11 -1.43
CA LEU A 211 1.69 -20.21 -2.58
C LEU A 211 1.47 -18.77 -2.12
N ALA A 212 2.32 -17.87 -2.58
CA ALA A 212 2.18 -16.44 -2.34
C ALA A 212 1.31 -15.77 -3.43
N PRO A 213 0.63 -14.65 -3.15
CA PRO A 213 -0.11 -13.90 -4.17
C PRO A 213 0.70 -13.59 -5.43
N ILE A 214 1.97 -13.24 -5.28
CA ILE A 214 2.88 -12.98 -6.41
C ILE A 214 3.11 -14.24 -7.26
N ASP A 215 3.23 -15.42 -6.64
CA ASP A 215 3.42 -16.68 -7.36
C ASP A 215 2.19 -17.01 -8.21
N LEU A 216 1.00 -16.80 -7.65
CA LEU A 216 -0.27 -17.01 -8.33
C LEU A 216 -0.48 -16.00 -9.46
N PHE A 217 -0.05 -14.74 -9.25
CA PHE A 217 -0.17 -13.68 -10.24
C PHE A 217 0.77 -13.90 -11.42
N THR A 218 2.04 -14.13 -11.16
CA THR A 218 3.06 -14.28 -12.22
C THR A 218 3.11 -15.68 -12.84
N GLY A 219 2.49 -16.68 -12.20
CA GLY A 219 2.60 -18.08 -12.60
C GLY A 219 3.98 -18.70 -12.34
N VAL A 220 4.86 -17.98 -11.65
CA VAL A 220 6.23 -18.40 -11.32
C VAL A 220 6.38 -18.47 -9.81
N GLN A 221 6.74 -19.64 -9.29
CA GLN A 221 6.98 -19.77 -7.86
C GLN A 221 8.26 -19.03 -7.46
N SER A 222 8.11 -18.02 -6.62
CA SER A 222 9.23 -17.25 -6.08
C SER A 222 10.14 -18.13 -5.23
N PRO A 223 11.47 -18.01 -5.36
CA PRO A 223 12.38 -18.77 -4.53
C PRO A 223 12.16 -18.45 -3.05
N ARG A 224 11.96 -19.49 -2.22
CA ARG A 224 11.71 -19.32 -0.77
C ARG A 224 12.85 -18.66 0.01
N HIS A 225 14.07 -18.61 -0.58
CA HIS A 225 15.18 -17.91 0.05
C HIS A 225 14.96 -16.40 0.14
N LYS A 226 14.12 -15.81 -0.73
CA LYS A 226 13.75 -14.39 -0.64
C LYS A 226 13.09 -14.01 0.69
N LEU A 227 12.45 -14.95 1.39
CA LEU A 227 11.92 -14.70 2.72
C LEU A 227 13.01 -14.53 3.79
N LYS A 228 14.23 -14.99 3.53
CA LYS A 228 15.38 -14.79 4.42
C LYS A 228 16.00 -13.40 4.30
N ASP A 229 15.71 -12.73 3.18
CA ASP A 229 16.24 -11.39 2.89
C ASP A 229 15.23 -10.30 3.30
N ILE A 230 14.15 -10.69 3.98
CA ILE A 230 13.18 -9.76 4.57
C ILE A 230 13.76 -9.17 5.84
N HIS A 231 13.89 -7.85 5.87
CA HIS A 231 14.36 -7.08 7.01
C HIS A 231 13.23 -6.30 7.68
N VAL A 232 13.43 -5.90 8.92
CA VAL A 232 12.43 -5.12 9.65
C VAL A 232 12.39 -3.71 9.10
N TRP A 233 11.21 -3.26 8.66
CA TRP A 233 11.03 -1.91 8.14
C TRP A 233 11.37 -0.85 9.19
N GLY A 234 12.06 0.20 8.80
CA GLY A 234 12.53 1.24 9.70
C GLY A 234 13.75 0.87 10.53
N ALA A 235 14.31 -0.34 10.36
CA ALA A 235 15.50 -0.77 11.08
C ALA A 235 16.71 0.12 10.78
N PRO A 236 17.62 0.30 11.74
CA PRO A 236 18.91 0.93 11.50
C PRO A 236 19.73 0.14 10.48
N VAL A 237 20.32 0.85 9.53
CA VAL A 237 21.18 0.24 8.49
C VAL A 237 22.49 0.99 8.43
N TYR A 238 23.59 0.23 8.35
CA TYR A 238 24.94 0.75 8.23
C TYR A 238 25.39 0.65 6.78
N VAL A 239 25.43 1.79 6.09
CA VAL A 239 25.83 1.89 4.67
C VAL A 239 27.32 2.14 4.59
N LEU A 240 28.05 1.34 3.84
CA LEU A 240 29.48 1.50 3.63
C LEU A 240 29.79 2.88 3.04
N HIS A 241 30.90 3.47 3.48
CA HIS A 241 31.32 4.79 3.00
C HIS A 241 31.54 4.79 1.46
N PRO A 242 31.04 5.80 0.71
CA PRO A 242 31.07 5.80 -0.76
C PRO A 242 32.47 5.58 -1.36
N THR A 243 33.50 6.15 -0.75
CA THR A 243 34.90 5.97 -1.20
C THR A 243 35.34 4.51 -1.10
N LEU A 244 34.91 3.80 -0.05
CA LEU A 244 35.19 2.37 0.11
C LEU A 244 34.41 1.50 -0.87
N GLN A 245 33.18 1.89 -1.21
CA GLN A 245 32.38 1.21 -2.26
C GLN A 245 33.09 1.26 -3.62
N GLN A 246 33.88 2.32 -3.87
CA GLN A 246 34.70 2.47 -5.09
C GLN A 246 36.07 1.77 -5.00
N GLY A 247 36.32 0.99 -3.94
CA GLY A 247 37.61 0.32 -3.73
C GLY A 247 38.76 1.23 -3.29
N ARG A 248 38.47 2.52 -3.01
CA ARG A 248 39.45 3.49 -2.54
C ARG A 248 39.64 3.41 -1.02
N LYS A 249 40.77 3.91 -0.53
CA LYS A 249 41.07 3.97 0.91
C LYS A 249 40.59 5.29 1.51
N ILE A 250 40.19 5.25 2.77
CA ILE A 250 39.89 6.42 3.61
C ILE A 250 40.91 6.47 4.75
N PRO A 251 41.10 7.61 5.42
CA PRO A 251 41.92 7.74 6.60
C PRO A 251 41.62 6.65 7.65
N ARG A 252 42.67 6.18 8.35
CA ARG A 252 42.54 4.98 9.23
C ARG A 252 41.47 5.12 10.32
N TRP A 253 41.26 6.31 10.84
CA TRP A 253 40.37 6.60 11.97
C TRP A 253 39.04 7.21 11.56
N GLU A 254 38.79 7.36 10.25
CA GLU A 254 37.53 7.86 9.75
C GLU A 254 36.45 6.75 9.78
N PRO A 255 35.18 7.08 10.16
CA PRO A 255 34.08 6.13 10.14
C PRO A 255 33.90 5.47 8.78
N ARG A 256 33.87 4.15 8.75
CA ARG A 256 33.76 3.37 7.50
C ARG A 256 32.35 3.20 7.01
N ALA A 257 31.35 3.52 7.82
CA ALA A 257 29.94 3.41 7.49
C ALA A 257 29.14 4.61 8.05
N ARG A 258 28.04 4.89 7.45
CA ARG A 258 27.04 5.84 7.94
C ARG A 258 25.74 5.12 8.28
N ARG A 259 25.05 5.56 9.32
CA ARG A 259 23.76 5.02 9.72
C ARG A 259 22.64 5.63 8.89
N GLY A 260 21.69 4.82 8.45
CA GLY A 260 20.47 5.20 7.77
C GLY A 260 19.28 4.37 8.26
N VAL A 261 18.13 4.57 7.64
CA VAL A 261 16.87 3.86 7.95
C VAL A 261 16.46 3.04 6.74
N PHE A 262 16.14 1.77 6.92
CA PHE A 262 15.60 0.90 5.88
C PHE A 262 14.13 1.23 5.59
N LEU A 263 13.81 1.50 4.33
CA LEU A 263 12.47 1.88 3.89
C LEU A 263 11.79 0.86 2.94
N GLY A 264 12.38 -0.31 2.78
CA GLY A 264 11.94 -1.33 1.82
C GLY A 264 12.89 -1.46 0.65
N PHE A 265 12.46 -2.13 -0.41
CA PHE A 265 13.28 -2.41 -1.59
C PHE A 265 12.96 -1.46 -2.73
N SER A 266 13.96 -1.19 -3.57
CA SER A 266 13.80 -0.35 -4.74
C SER A 266 13.10 -1.12 -5.87
N PRO A 267 11.99 -0.60 -6.44
CA PRO A 267 11.35 -1.24 -7.59
C PRO A 267 12.12 -1.06 -8.90
N ASP A 268 13.05 -0.07 -8.96
CA ASP A 268 13.74 0.34 -10.18
C ASP A 268 15.12 -0.31 -10.32
N HIS A 269 15.54 -1.14 -9.36
CA HIS A 269 16.84 -1.80 -9.33
C HIS A 269 16.67 -3.32 -9.33
N ALA A 270 17.79 -4.02 -9.47
CA ALA A 270 17.79 -5.47 -9.31
C ALA A 270 17.14 -5.88 -7.99
N SER A 271 16.56 -7.08 -7.94
CA SER A 271 15.85 -7.56 -6.78
C SER A 271 16.68 -7.37 -5.50
N ASP A 272 15.98 -6.92 -4.45
CA ASP A 272 16.50 -6.85 -3.10
C ASP A 272 17.54 -5.73 -2.82
N VAL A 273 17.61 -4.71 -3.69
CA VAL A 273 18.39 -3.50 -3.39
C VAL A 273 17.59 -2.59 -2.45
N PRO A 274 18.03 -2.42 -1.18
CA PRO A 274 17.29 -1.66 -0.20
C PRO A 274 17.32 -0.15 -0.46
N LEU A 275 16.20 0.51 -0.20
CA LEU A 275 16.06 1.96 -0.12
C LEU A 275 16.43 2.43 1.28
N ILE A 276 17.40 3.31 1.37
CA ILE A 276 17.91 3.81 2.65
C ILE A 276 17.73 5.32 2.76
N LEU A 277 17.08 5.74 3.83
CA LEU A 277 17.01 7.14 4.23
C LEU A 277 18.29 7.54 4.97
N ASN A 278 18.97 8.55 4.45
CA ASN A 278 20.08 9.18 5.13
C ASN A 278 19.55 10.25 6.10
N LEU A 279 19.69 10.03 7.40
CA LEU A 279 19.14 10.92 8.43
C LEU A 279 19.81 12.32 8.45
N SER A 280 21.07 12.42 8.02
CA SER A 280 21.78 13.71 8.04
C SER A 280 21.39 14.60 6.86
N THR A 281 21.14 14.02 5.68
CA THR A 281 20.79 14.78 4.47
C THR A 281 19.30 14.73 4.14
N GLY A 282 18.57 13.77 4.74
CA GLY A 282 17.20 13.49 4.40
C GLY A 282 17.01 12.80 3.03
N SER A 283 18.06 12.43 2.32
CA SER A 283 17.96 11.79 1.01
C SER A 283 17.64 10.32 1.12
N ILE A 284 16.79 9.80 0.21
CA ILE A 284 16.48 8.39 0.07
C ILE A 284 17.22 7.87 -1.18
N SER A 285 17.98 6.79 -1.03
CA SER A 285 18.74 6.22 -2.13
C SER A 285 18.86 4.70 -2.05
N PRO A 286 18.92 4.01 -3.20
CA PRO A 286 19.21 2.58 -3.22
C PRO A 286 20.68 2.35 -2.81
N GLN A 287 20.92 1.38 -1.94
CA GLN A 287 22.25 1.08 -1.42
C GLN A 287 22.45 -0.44 -1.40
N PHE A 288 23.58 -0.91 -1.92
CA PHE A 288 23.87 -2.35 -1.98
C PHE A 288 24.74 -2.82 -0.81
N HIS A 289 25.77 -2.05 -0.45
CA HIS A 289 26.70 -2.41 0.62
C HIS A 289 26.19 -1.97 1.98
N VAL A 290 25.34 -2.78 2.58
CA VAL A 290 24.62 -2.47 3.82
C VAL A 290 24.71 -3.62 4.84
N VAL A 291 24.60 -3.25 6.11
CA VAL A 291 24.42 -4.19 7.23
C VAL A 291 23.22 -3.74 8.04
N PHE A 292 22.28 -4.65 8.26
CA PHE A 292 21.02 -4.38 8.98
C PHE A 292 21.15 -4.67 10.49
N ASP A 293 20.43 -3.89 11.27
CA ASP A 293 20.20 -4.13 12.69
C ASP A 293 18.69 -4.31 12.92
N ASP A 294 18.17 -5.48 12.59
CA ASP A 294 16.74 -5.79 12.68
C ASP A 294 16.23 -5.82 14.13
N GLU A 295 17.11 -5.90 15.10
CA GLU A 295 16.77 -5.89 16.52
C GLU A 295 16.77 -4.49 17.15
N PHE A 296 17.18 -3.46 16.40
CA PHE A 296 17.33 -2.08 16.89
C PHE A 296 18.30 -1.95 18.05
N SER A 297 19.27 -2.86 18.14
CA SER A 297 20.22 -2.94 19.25
C SER A 297 21.19 -1.75 19.33
N THR A 298 21.37 -1.03 18.23
CA THR A 298 22.31 0.09 18.09
C THR A 298 21.68 1.48 18.24
N VAL A 299 20.39 1.53 18.58
CA VAL A 299 19.63 2.78 18.75
C VAL A 299 18.86 2.76 20.07
N SER A 300 18.55 3.96 20.59
CA SER A 300 17.77 4.08 21.81
C SER A 300 16.29 3.88 21.54
N SER A 301 15.66 2.96 22.25
CA SER A 301 14.20 2.77 22.27
C SER A 301 13.52 3.85 23.12
N ILE A 302 12.21 4.00 22.90
CA ILE A 302 11.32 4.76 23.81
C ILE A 302 11.15 3.94 25.10
N ALA A 303 11.14 4.62 26.26
CA ALA A 303 10.86 3.95 27.53
C ALA A 303 9.44 3.36 27.51
N PRO A 304 9.20 2.19 28.12
CA PRO A 304 7.90 1.52 28.12
C PRO A 304 6.74 2.36 28.68
N GLU A 305 7.04 3.37 29.46
CA GLU A 305 6.07 4.27 30.09
C GLU A 305 5.66 5.44 29.19
N GLU A 306 6.36 5.67 28.09
CA GLU A 306 5.98 6.72 27.13
C GLU A 306 4.85 6.21 26.23
N THR A 307 3.74 6.94 26.20
CA THR A 307 2.64 6.69 25.25
C THR A 307 3.15 6.78 23.80
N PRO A 308 2.51 6.06 22.87
CA PRO A 308 2.86 6.18 21.45
C PRO A 308 2.96 7.64 21.02
N PRO A 309 3.93 8.01 20.18
CA PRO A 309 4.13 9.38 19.76
C PRO A 309 2.85 10.03 19.23
N SER A 310 2.61 11.30 19.56
CA SER A 310 1.38 12.03 19.22
C SER A 310 1.07 12.07 17.72
N PHE A 311 2.07 11.92 16.84
CA PHE A 311 1.87 11.87 15.40
C PHE A 311 1.09 10.64 14.90
N TRP A 312 0.84 9.66 15.76
CA TRP A 312 -0.02 8.51 15.43
C TRP A 312 -1.45 8.91 15.10
N ASN A 313 -1.93 9.96 15.73
CA ASN A 313 -3.24 10.53 15.42
C ASN A 313 -3.26 11.21 14.04
N GLU A 314 -2.08 11.45 13.47
CA GLU A 314 -1.90 12.06 12.17
C GLU A 314 -1.86 11.03 11.03
N ILE A 315 -1.45 9.77 11.33
CA ILE A 315 -1.42 8.68 10.35
C ILE A 315 -2.77 7.96 10.33
N ASP A 316 -3.77 8.65 9.87
CA ASP A 316 -5.04 8.04 9.55
C ASP A 316 -5.05 7.72 8.05
N LEU A 317 -4.68 6.48 7.72
CA LEU A 317 -4.95 5.93 6.40
C LEU A 317 -6.44 5.62 6.40
N LEU A 318 -7.22 6.54 5.87
CA LEU A 318 -8.68 6.49 5.92
C LEU A 318 -9.21 5.28 5.19
N ASP A 319 -10.03 4.52 5.88
CA ASP A 319 -10.74 3.37 5.34
C ASP A 319 -11.84 3.77 4.32
N HIS A 320 -12.17 5.04 4.22
CA HIS A 320 -13.27 5.50 3.37
C HIS A 320 -12.98 6.87 2.79
N ILE A 321 -12.71 6.91 1.51
CA ILE A 321 -12.87 8.11 0.73
C ILE A 321 -14.37 8.24 0.44
N HIS A 322 -15.11 8.73 1.41
CA HIS A 322 -16.45 9.20 1.15
C HIS A 322 -16.34 10.51 0.36
N ARG A 323 -16.61 10.43 -0.94
CA ARG A 323 -16.72 11.57 -1.85
C ARG A 323 -15.41 12.30 -2.12
N ILE A 324 -14.60 11.74 -3.03
CA ILE A 324 -13.73 12.60 -3.81
C ILE A 324 -14.65 13.49 -4.63
N PRO A 325 -14.57 14.83 -4.52
CA PRO A 325 -15.30 15.73 -5.41
C PRO A 325 -14.99 15.32 -6.85
N LEU A 326 -16.02 15.18 -7.67
CA LEU A 326 -15.83 15.02 -9.12
C LEU A 326 -14.94 16.19 -9.56
N ASP A 327 -13.90 15.90 -10.33
CA ASP A 327 -13.08 16.91 -10.97
C ASP A 327 -14.03 17.86 -11.73
N PRO A 328 -14.05 19.18 -11.43
CA PRO A 328 -14.92 20.13 -12.12
C PRO A 328 -14.77 20.09 -13.64
N ASP A 329 -13.59 19.70 -14.15
CA ASP A 329 -13.30 19.57 -15.57
C ASP A 329 -13.69 18.18 -16.15
N SER A 330 -14.20 17.26 -15.33
CA SER A 330 -14.47 15.88 -15.78
C SER A 330 -15.61 15.76 -16.78
N GLY A 331 -16.44 16.77 -16.95
CA GLY A 331 -17.57 16.77 -17.89
C GLY A 331 -18.62 15.67 -17.61
N VAL A 332 -18.62 15.12 -16.41
CA VAL A 332 -19.61 14.11 -15.99
C VAL A 332 -20.87 14.83 -15.60
N GLU A 333 -21.78 15.01 -16.53
CA GLU A 333 -23.19 15.20 -16.20
C GLU A 333 -23.70 13.87 -15.64
N LEU A 334 -23.95 13.84 -14.33
CA LEU A 334 -24.70 12.76 -13.73
C LEU A 334 -26.10 12.78 -14.35
N HIS A 335 -26.41 11.79 -15.16
CA HIS A 335 -27.77 11.62 -15.65
C HIS A 335 -28.68 11.41 -14.45
N ASN A 336 -29.63 12.34 -14.24
CA ASN A 336 -30.61 12.34 -13.14
C ASN A 336 -31.44 11.04 -13.07
N GLU A 337 -31.45 10.24 -14.13
CA GLU A 337 -32.11 8.94 -14.20
C GLU A 337 -31.63 7.90 -13.19
N TRP A 338 -30.43 8.09 -12.62
CA TRP A 338 -29.79 7.17 -11.69
C TRP A 338 -29.78 7.66 -10.25
N LEU A 339 -30.32 8.85 -10.00
CA LEU A 339 -30.38 9.44 -8.67
C LEU A 339 -31.75 9.18 -8.04
N THR A 340 -31.75 8.88 -6.74
CA THR A 340 -32.99 8.89 -5.99
C THR A 340 -33.52 10.32 -5.84
N PRO A 341 -34.83 10.51 -5.63
CA PRO A 341 -35.41 11.86 -5.43
C PRO A 341 -34.72 12.67 -4.32
N ALA A 342 -34.23 12.02 -3.28
CA ALA A 342 -33.49 12.65 -2.18
C ALA A 342 -32.10 13.15 -2.61
N GLU A 343 -31.40 12.44 -3.46
CA GLU A 343 -30.10 12.82 -4.00
C GLU A 343 -30.19 13.96 -5.00
N VAL A 344 -31.29 14.02 -5.78
CA VAL A 344 -31.60 15.14 -6.69
C VAL A 344 -31.86 16.42 -5.90
N GLU A 345 -32.57 16.33 -4.77
CA GLU A 345 -32.85 17.47 -3.89
C GLU A 345 -31.57 17.97 -3.19
N GLU A 346 -30.67 17.09 -2.81
CA GLU A 346 -29.41 17.44 -2.17
C GLU A 346 -28.45 18.12 -3.14
N GLN A 347 -28.41 17.69 -4.42
CA GLN A 347 -27.64 18.34 -5.48
C GLN A 347 -28.18 19.73 -5.81
N SER A 348 -29.49 19.90 -5.86
CA SER A 348 -30.09 21.21 -6.14
C SER A 348 -29.86 22.22 -5.00
N ARG A 349 -29.70 21.77 -3.74
CA ARG A 349 -29.34 22.62 -2.61
C ARG A 349 -27.86 23.01 -2.56
N SER A 350 -26.97 22.21 -3.16
CA SER A 350 -25.53 22.51 -3.20
C SER A 350 -25.13 23.44 -4.35
N GLN A 351 -26.05 23.70 -5.30
CA GLN A 351 -25.86 24.63 -6.44
C GLN A 351 -26.53 25.99 -6.24
N SER A 352 -27.24 26.20 -5.14
CA SER A 352 -27.84 27.47 -4.72
C SER A 352 -27.02 28.09 -3.58
#